data_0527ee1d4e31bfb99b90f84462fdef33
#
_entry.id   0527ee1d4e31bfb99b90f84462fdef33
#
_cell.length_a   1.000
_cell.length_b   1.000
_cell.length_c   1.000
_cell.angle_alpha   90.00
_cell.angle_beta   90.00
_cell.angle_gamma   90.00
#
_symmetry.space_group_name_H-M   'P 1'
#
loop_
_entity.id
_entity.type
_entity.pdbx_description
1 polymer ?
#
loop_
_entity_poly.entity_id
_entity_poly.type
_entity_poly.pdbx_seq_one_letter_code
_entity_poly.pdbx_strand_id
1 'polypeptide(L)'
;MAEERVNSNAVAVSTDDIAEYLRFAQSLVRQVGKELLSRFRTDLSVDDKSTGHGFDPVTDVDKKVERVMRDAITRQYPAHGIVGEEYGDQPGNGLTWVIDPIDGTRAFMTGMLHWGTLLGLSDGLRPIIGTMYQPFADELFWGISTEAGYRHGNNQTTIRTRCCKTLA
;
A
#
# COMPACT_ATOMS: atom_id res chain seq x y z
N MET A 1 25.08 -7.20 -26.87
CA MET A 1 23.75 -6.77 -26.39
C MET A 1 23.04 -8.02 -25.85
N ALA A 2 23.03 -8.18 -24.55
CA ALA A 2 22.32 -9.28 -23.89
C ALA A 2 20.87 -8.84 -23.72
N GLU A 3 19.95 -9.49 -24.42
CA GLU A 3 18.52 -9.38 -24.14
C GLU A 3 18.26 -10.00 -22.77
N GLU A 4 18.00 -9.17 -21.77
CA GLU A 4 17.38 -9.63 -20.54
C GLU A 4 15.99 -10.23 -20.90
N ARG A 5 15.92 -11.54 -20.87
CA ARG A 5 14.65 -12.24 -20.95
C ARG A 5 13.89 -11.92 -19.66
N VAL A 6 12.97 -10.99 -19.74
CA VAL A 6 11.94 -10.80 -18.73
C VAL A 6 11.19 -12.11 -18.62
N ASN A 7 11.33 -12.80 -17.52
CA ASN A 7 10.66 -14.07 -17.24
C ASN A 7 9.17 -13.75 -17.03
N SER A 8 8.35 -13.94 -18.06
CA SER A 8 6.98 -13.44 -18.18
C SER A 8 5.91 -14.36 -17.56
N ASN A 9 6.25 -15.18 -16.58
CA ASN A 9 5.28 -16.07 -15.94
C ASN A 9 4.84 -15.49 -14.60
N ALA A 10 3.53 -15.22 -14.47
CA ALA A 10 2.90 -14.91 -13.19
C ALA A 10 3.14 -16.06 -12.20
N VAL A 11 3.38 -15.71 -10.95
CA VAL A 11 3.43 -16.70 -9.87
C VAL A 11 2.02 -17.20 -9.61
N ALA A 12 1.82 -18.51 -9.69
CA ALA A 12 0.53 -19.11 -9.36
C ALA A 12 0.27 -19.01 -7.84
N VAL A 13 -0.86 -18.41 -7.48
CA VAL A 13 -1.28 -18.20 -6.09
C VAL A 13 -2.64 -18.86 -5.89
N SER A 14 -2.78 -19.68 -4.86
CA SER A 14 -4.05 -20.31 -4.54
C SER A 14 -5.05 -19.33 -3.94
N THR A 15 -6.34 -19.68 -3.94
CA THR A 15 -7.40 -18.89 -3.31
C THR A 15 -7.17 -18.74 -1.81
N ASP A 16 -6.66 -19.77 -1.16
CA ASP A 16 -6.38 -19.76 0.28
C ASP A 16 -5.22 -18.82 0.62
N ASP A 17 -4.17 -18.82 -0.21
CA ASP A 17 -3.05 -17.88 -0.08
C ASP A 17 -3.52 -16.43 -0.28
N ILE A 18 -4.36 -16.17 -1.29
CA ILE A 18 -4.92 -14.82 -1.51
C ILE A 18 -5.70 -14.36 -0.27
N ALA A 19 -6.50 -15.23 0.32
CA ALA A 19 -7.25 -14.90 1.54
C ALA A 19 -6.33 -14.64 2.74
N GLU A 20 -5.23 -15.39 2.88
CA GLU A 20 -4.21 -15.16 3.91
C GLU A 20 -3.50 -13.82 3.70
N TYR A 21 -2.99 -13.57 2.49
CA TYR A 21 -2.30 -12.32 2.15
C TYR A 21 -3.20 -11.10 2.32
N LEU A 22 -4.48 -11.20 1.97
CA LEU A 22 -5.43 -10.12 2.17
C LEU A 22 -5.65 -9.82 3.66
N ARG A 23 -5.81 -10.85 4.49
CA ARG A 23 -5.93 -10.67 5.95
C ARG A 23 -4.69 -10.02 6.54
N PHE A 24 -3.50 -10.45 6.10
CA PHE A 24 -2.24 -9.84 6.50
C PHE A 24 -2.18 -8.36 6.10
N ALA A 25 -2.47 -8.04 4.83
CA ALA A 25 -2.45 -6.67 4.33
C ALA A 25 -3.40 -5.76 5.13
N GLN A 26 -4.65 -6.19 5.34
CA GLN A 26 -5.65 -5.44 6.12
C GLN A 26 -5.22 -5.23 7.58
N SER A 27 -4.57 -6.22 8.18
CA SER A 27 -4.05 -6.11 9.55
C SER A 27 -2.89 -5.12 9.62
N LEU A 28 -1.95 -5.21 8.68
CA LEU A 28 -0.75 -4.38 8.67
C LEU A 28 -1.08 -2.89 8.46
N VAL A 29 -1.92 -2.55 7.46
CA VAL A 29 -2.30 -1.14 7.22
C VAL A 29 -3.04 -0.54 8.42
N ARG A 30 -3.84 -1.31 9.13
CA ARG A 30 -4.51 -0.85 10.36
C ARG A 30 -3.56 -0.72 11.55
N GLN A 31 -2.56 -1.59 11.63
CA GLN A 31 -1.53 -1.48 12.66
C GLN A 31 -0.73 -0.19 12.49
N VAL A 32 -0.22 0.09 11.30
CA VAL A 32 0.56 1.30 11.04
C VAL A 32 -0.29 2.56 11.06
N GLY A 33 -1.57 2.46 10.73
CA GLY A 33 -2.52 3.57 10.82
C GLY A 33 -2.62 4.19 12.21
N LYS A 34 -2.40 3.41 13.27
CA LYS A 34 -2.34 3.95 14.66
C LYS A 34 -1.13 4.86 14.87
N GLU A 35 0.02 4.50 14.32
CA GLU A 35 1.22 5.32 14.36
C GLU A 35 1.01 6.61 13.57
N LEU A 36 0.43 6.51 12.37
CA LEU A 36 0.13 7.66 11.53
C LEU A 36 -0.83 8.64 12.21
N LEU A 37 -1.89 8.13 12.86
CA LEU A 37 -2.82 8.97 13.62
C LEU A 37 -2.14 9.72 14.79
N SER A 38 -1.17 9.09 15.45
CA SER A 38 -0.45 9.73 16.55
C SER A 38 0.40 10.91 16.09
N ARG A 39 0.74 10.95 14.80
CA ARG A 39 1.56 11.99 14.18
C ARG A 39 0.76 12.98 13.33
N PHE A 40 -0.46 12.62 12.94
CA PHE A 40 -1.32 13.49 12.15
C PHE A 40 -1.70 14.77 12.90
N ARG A 41 -1.51 15.92 12.24
CA ARG A 41 -1.72 17.25 12.82
C ARG A 41 -0.80 17.58 14.00
N THR A 42 0.43 17.04 13.99
CA THR A 42 1.50 17.40 14.92
C THR A 42 2.67 18.03 14.16
N ASP A 43 3.69 18.50 14.87
CA ASP A 43 4.93 18.94 14.24
C ASP A 43 5.65 17.77 13.59
N LEU A 44 6.02 17.94 12.33
CA LEU A 44 6.68 16.93 11.48
C LEU A 44 8.04 17.46 11.02
N SER A 45 9.02 16.57 10.95
CA SER A 45 10.25 16.82 10.21
C SER A 45 10.02 16.47 8.75
N VAL A 46 10.27 17.41 7.85
CA VAL A 46 9.99 17.30 6.42
C VAL A 46 11.28 17.45 5.63
N ASP A 47 11.57 16.47 4.78
CA ASP A 47 12.62 16.54 3.76
C ASP A 47 11.97 16.73 2.38
N ASP A 48 12.72 17.31 1.42
CA ASP A 48 12.30 17.42 0.02
C ASP A 48 13.09 16.41 -0.82
N LYS A 49 12.39 15.46 -1.45
CA LYS A 49 12.98 14.45 -2.35
C LYS A 49 13.17 14.95 -3.77
N SER A 50 12.69 16.14 -4.09
CA SER A 50 12.76 16.66 -5.47
C SER A 50 14.20 16.83 -5.95
N THR A 51 14.49 16.38 -7.18
CA THR A 51 15.77 16.56 -7.84
C THR A 51 15.75 17.70 -8.88
N GLY A 52 14.69 18.50 -8.93
CA GLY A 52 14.44 19.54 -9.92
C GLY A 52 13.36 20.56 -9.53
N HIS A 53 12.57 20.99 -10.51
CA HIS A 53 11.46 21.90 -10.26
C HIS A 53 10.26 21.15 -9.68
N GLY A 54 9.92 21.47 -8.46
CA GLY A 54 8.78 20.89 -7.73
C GLY A 54 9.14 20.63 -6.27
N PHE A 55 8.13 20.49 -5.44
CA PHE A 55 8.25 20.10 -4.02
C PHE A 55 7.69 18.68 -3.87
N ASP A 56 8.54 17.74 -3.47
CA ASP A 56 8.19 16.34 -3.25
C ASP A 56 8.50 15.96 -1.79
N PRO A 57 7.58 16.27 -0.86
CA PRO A 57 7.85 16.12 0.55
C PRO A 57 7.80 14.67 1.00
N VAL A 58 8.75 14.33 1.87
CA VAL A 58 8.72 13.13 2.69
C VAL A 58 8.87 13.53 4.15
N THR A 59 8.14 12.87 5.03
CA THR A 59 8.27 13.09 6.47
C THR A 59 9.07 11.98 7.13
N ASP A 60 9.56 12.25 8.35
CA ASP A 60 10.16 11.22 9.19
C ASP A 60 9.19 10.06 9.48
N VAL A 61 7.89 10.33 9.36
CA VAL A 61 6.82 9.36 9.59
C VAL A 61 6.71 8.39 8.42
N ASP A 62 6.79 8.86 7.16
CA ASP A 62 6.79 8.01 5.96
C ASP A 62 7.88 6.96 6.05
N LYS A 63 9.12 7.42 6.28
CA LYS A 63 10.31 6.54 6.40
C LYS A 63 10.16 5.53 7.54
N LYS A 64 9.67 5.97 8.70
CA LYS A 64 9.46 5.09 9.86
C LYS A 64 8.41 4.03 9.59
N VAL A 65 7.27 4.43 9.02
CA VAL A 65 6.16 3.52 8.74
C VAL A 65 6.53 2.52 7.66
N GLU A 66 7.19 2.94 6.58
CA GLU A 66 7.66 2.00 5.56
C GLU A 66 8.60 0.94 6.14
N ARG A 67 9.51 1.35 7.02
CA ARG A 67 10.40 0.37 7.71
C ARG A 67 9.62 -0.65 8.50
N VAL A 68 8.62 -0.22 9.27
CA VAL A 68 7.76 -1.14 10.05
C VAL A 68 7.00 -2.10 9.13
N MET A 69 6.49 -1.62 7.99
CA MET A 69 5.80 -2.46 7.01
C MET A 69 6.74 -3.47 6.38
N ARG A 70 7.94 -3.06 5.96
CA ARG A 70 8.99 -3.96 5.42
C ARG A 70 9.39 -5.04 6.41
N ASP A 71 9.62 -4.67 7.67
CA ASP A 71 10.00 -5.63 8.72
C ASP A 71 8.88 -6.66 8.96
N ALA A 72 7.62 -6.24 8.94
CA ALA A 72 6.47 -7.14 9.08
C ALA A 72 6.35 -8.10 7.89
N ILE A 73 6.48 -7.58 6.66
CA ILE A 73 6.44 -8.37 5.42
C ILE A 73 7.59 -9.38 5.39
N THR A 74 8.84 -8.93 5.63
CA THR A 74 10.02 -9.80 5.58
C THR A 74 9.95 -10.91 6.64
N ARG A 75 9.38 -10.62 7.80
CA ARG A 75 9.20 -11.61 8.87
C ARG A 75 8.18 -12.68 8.48
N GLN A 76 7.06 -12.29 7.86
CA GLN A 76 5.98 -13.22 7.52
C GLN A 76 6.23 -13.92 6.17
N TYR A 77 6.81 -13.21 5.21
CA TYR A 77 7.02 -13.66 3.84
C TYR A 77 8.46 -13.37 3.37
N PRO A 78 9.48 -14.03 3.94
CA PRO A 78 10.89 -13.69 3.69
C PRO A 78 11.35 -13.89 2.24
N ALA A 79 10.60 -14.66 1.44
CA ALA A 79 10.89 -14.90 0.03
C ALA A 79 10.22 -13.88 -0.91
N HIS A 80 9.30 -13.04 -0.42
CA HIS A 80 8.62 -12.05 -1.26
C HIS A 80 9.48 -10.82 -1.49
N GLY A 81 9.34 -10.21 -2.67
CA GLY A 81 9.90 -8.91 -2.96
C GLY A 81 9.12 -7.78 -2.29
N ILE A 82 9.76 -6.61 -2.20
CA ILE A 82 9.14 -5.38 -1.69
C ILE A 82 9.57 -4.22 -2.58
N VAL A 83 8.61 -3.45 -3.05
CA VAL A 83 8.79 -2.14 -3.70
C VAL A 83 8.20 -1.10 -2.77
N GLY A 84 8.97 -0.10 -2.41
CA GLY A 84 8.54 0.97 -1.54
C GLY A 84 9.10 2.30 -1.98
N GLU A 85 8.46 3.37 -1.55
CA GLU A 85 8.78 4.72 -1.98
C GLU A 85 10.08 5.25 -1.34
N GLU A 86 10.36 4.87 -0.08
CA GLU A 86 11.41 5.49 0.74
C GLU A 86 12.73 4.70 0.75
N TYR A 87 12.68 3.39 0.59
CA TYR A 87 13.85 2.51 0.70
C TYR A 87 14.12 1.68 -0.56
N GLY A 88 13.41 1.97 -1.68
CA GLY A 88 13.61 1.30 -2.96
C GLY A 88 13.19 -0.17 -2.96
N ASP A 89 13.77 -0.93 -3.88
CA ASP A 89 13.30 -2.27 -4.22
C ASP A 89 14.12 -3.35 -3.53
N GLN A 90 13.42 -4.35 -3.01
CA GLN A 90 13.96 -5.62 -2.53
C GLN A 90 13.46 -6.74 -3.45
N PRO A 91 14.32 -7.44 -4.19
CA PRO A 91 13.89 -8.53 -5.06
C PRO A 91 13.38 -9.72 -4.26
N GLY A 92 12.50 -10.54 -4.87
CA GLY A 92 11.93 -11.72 -4.26
C GLY A 92 11.66 -12.84 -5.28
N ASN A 93 10.77 -13.76 -4.91
CA ASN A 93 10.42 -14.96 -5.67
C ASN A 93 9.40 -14.74 -6.80
N GLY A 94 9.10 -13.49 -7.14
CA GLY A 94 8.08 -13.09 -8.13
C GLY A 94 6.81 -12.53 -7.49
N LEU A 95 6.49 -12.90 -6.24
CA LEU A 95 5.48 -12.16 -5.45
C LEU A 95 6.12 -10.92 -4.86
N THR A 96 5.51 -9.76 -5.08
CA THR A 96 6.09 -8.47 -4.67
C THR A 96 5.05 -7.60 -4.00
N TRP A 97 5.31 -7.20 -2.76
CA TRP A 97 4.54 -6.20 -2.03
C TRP A 97 4.90 -4.80 -2.50
N VAL A 98 3.90 -3.98 -2.74
CA VAL A 98 4.05 -2.57 -3.10
C VAL A 98 3.51 -1.73 -1.96
N ILE A 99 4.36 -0.85 -1.42
CA ILE A 99 4.07 -0.06 -0.21
C ILE A 99 4.10 1.42 -0.55
N ASP A 100 3.06 2.13 -0.13
CA ASP A 100 3.06 3.58 0.03
C ASP A 100 2.53 3.90 1.42
N PRO A 101 3.38 4.35 2.35
CA PRO A 101 2.99 4.61 3.73
C PRO A 101 1.96 5.72 3.86
N ILE A 102 2.15 6.82 3.11
CA ILE A 102 1.27 8.00 3.13
C ILE A 102 1.03 8.51 1.70
N ASP A 103 0.17 7.83 0.96
CA ASP A 103 -0.37 8.42 -0.28
C ASP A 103 -1.07 9.74 0.05
N GLY A 104 -0.59 10.82 -0.52
CA GLY A 104 -1.05 12.16 -0.20
C GLY A 104 -0.29 12.85 0.94
N THR A 105 1.03 12.72 1.02
CA THR A 105 1.91 13.32 2.03
C THR A 105 1.65 14.82 2.24
N ARG A 106 1.38 15.58 1.18
CA ARG A 106 1.03 17.01 1.29
C ARG A 106 -0.27 17.24 2.06
N ALA A 107 -1.27 16.40 1.86
CA ALA A 107 -2.52 16.47 2.60
C ALA A 107 -2.32 16.11 4.08
N PHE A 108 -1.50 15.07 4.34
CA PHE A 108 -1.13 14.68 5.70
C PHE A 108 -0.44 15.83 6.44
N MET A 109 0.57 16.46 5.83
CA MET A 109 1.31 17.59 6.40
C MET A 109 0.44 18.81 6.71
N THR A 110 -0.54 19.10 5.84
CA THR A 110 -1.45 20.25 6.00
C THR A 110 -2.67 19.95 6.87
N GLY A 111 -2.78 18.72 7.41
CA GLY A 111 -3.89 18.32 8.27
C GLY A 111 -5.20 18.06 7.53
N MET A 112 -5.15 17.91 6.19
CA MET A 112 -6.30 17.52 5.35
C MET A 112 -6.50 16.01 5.38
N LEU A 113 -7.71 15.53 5.08
CA LEU A 113 -8.05 14.10 5.19
C LEU A 113 -7.78 13.27 3.92
N HIS A 114 -7.29 13.89 2.85
CA HIS A 114 -7.04 13.25 1.55
C HIS A 114 -5.69 12.53 1.52
N TRP A 115 -5.52 11.58 2.43
CA TRP A 115 -4.34 10.71 2.51
C TRP A 115 -4.74 9.32 2.97
N GLY A 116 -3.90 8.34 2.72
CA GLY A 116 -4.12 6.98 3.17
C GLY A 116 -2.86 6.14 3.07
N THR A 117 -2.89 4.93 3.62
CA THR A 117 -1.84 3.94 3.48
C THR A 117 -2.23 2.93 2.41
N LEU A 118 -1.35 2.73 1.43
CA LEU A 118 -1.56 1.76 0.37
C LEU A 118 -0.65 0.56 0.59
N LEU A 119 -1.21 -0.63 0.40
CA LEU A 119 -0.44 -1.88 0.37
C LEU A 119 -1.07 -2.81 -0.65
N GLY A 120 -0.27 -3.20 -1.64
CA GLY A 120 -0.65 -4.14 -2.68
C GLY A 120 0.27 -5.36 -2.75
N LEU A 121 -0.19 -6.43 -3.39
CA LEU A 121 0.62 -7.59 -3.75
C LEU A 121 0.47 -7.87 -5.24
N SER A 122 1.59 -8.01 -5.93
CA SER A 122 1.68 -8.37 -7.35
C SER A 122 2.21 -9.81 -7.52
N ASP A 123 1.71 -10.50 -8.54
CA ASP A 123 2.21 -11.82 -8.96
C ASP A 123 3.35 -11.74 -9.99
N GLY A 124 3.89 -10.54 -10.18
CA GLY A 124 4.93 -10.22 -11.17
C GLY A 124 4.39 -9.72 -12.51
N LEU A 125 3.09 -9.90 -12.79
CA LEU A 125 2.43 -9.39 -13.98
C LEU A 125 1.32 -8.37 -13.67
N ARG A 126 0.60 -8.58 -12.57
CA ARG A 126 -0.56 -7.77 -12.19
C ARG A 126 -0.73 -7.72 -10.68
N PRO A 127 -1.40 -6.69 -10.15
CA PRO A 127 -1.81 -6.69 -8.77
C PRO A 127 -2.87 -7.77 -8.54
N ILE A 128 -2.69 -8.57 -7.48
CA ILE A 128 -3.64 -9.62 -7.06
C ILE A 128 -4.36 -9.25 -5.77
N ILE A 129 -3.79 -8.32 -5.00
CA ILE A 129 -4.41 -7.71 -3.82
C ILE A 129 -4.09 -6.22 -3.84
N GLY A 130 -5.07 -5.41 -3.45
CA GLY A 130 -4.90 -4.00 -3.15
C GLY A 130 -5.66 -3.64 -1.88
N THR A 131 -5.05 -2.84 -1.02
CA THR A 131 -5.68 -2.23 0.15
C THR A 131 -5.38 -0.74 0.20
N MET A 132 -6.36 0.05 0.61
CA MET A 132 -6.22 1.47 0.94
C MET A 132 -6.90 1.69 2.29
N TYR A 133 -6.16 2.20 3.25
CA TYR A 133 -6.69 2.51 4.57
C TYR A 133 -6.53 4.00 4.90
N GLN A 134 -7.64 4.63 5.24
CA GLN A 134 -7.68 6.01 5.74
C GLN A 134 -7.90 5.98 7.27
N PRO A 135 -6.85 6.16 8.07
CA PRO A 135 -6.90 5.91 9.50
C PRO A 135 -7.82 6.84 10.29
N PHE A 136 -7.91 8.13 9.88
CA PHE A 136 -8.71 9.12 10.60
C PHE A 136 -10.21 8.84 10.52
N ALA A 137 -10.67 8.36 9.37
CA ALA A 137 -12.07 7.96 9.17
C ALA A 137 -12.33 6.49 9.56
N ASP A 138 -11.28 5.67 9.85
CA ASP A 138 -11.32 4.22 10.00
C ASP A 138 -11.99 3.54 8.78
N GLU A 139 -11.61 3.99 7.58
CA GLU A 139 -12.11 3.45 6.32
C GLU A 139 -11.06 2.60 5.63
N LEU A 140 -11.39 1.35 5.37
CA LEU A 140 -10.55 0.39 4.66
C LEU A 140 -11.24 -0.08 3.38
N PHE A 141 -10.63 0.19 2.25
CA PHE A 141 -10.98 -0.37 0.94
C PHE A 141 -10.01 -1.49 0.60
N TRP A 142 -10.52 -2.55 0.00
CA TRP A 142 -9.70 -3.65 -0.46
C TRP A 142 -10.27 -4.27 -1.73
N GLY A 143 -9.42 -4.89 -2.51
CA GLY A 143 -9.79 -5.60 -3.72
C GLY A 143 -8.88 -6.78 -3.99
N ILE A 144 -9.46 -7.82 -4.57
CA ILE A 144 -8.80 -8.95 -5.21
C ILE A 144 -9.38 -9.10 -6.62
N SER A 145 -8.88 -10.04 -7.41
CA SER A 145 -9.33 -10.21 -8.81
C SER A 145 -10.83 -10.48 -8.98
N THR A 146 -11.51 -11.01 -7.96
CA THR A 146 -12.91 -11.49 -8.04
C THR A 146 -13.89 -10.62 -7.27
N GLU A 147 -13.43 -9.85 -6.29
CA GLU A 147 -14.29 -9.03 -5.44
C GLU A 147 -13.56 -7.82 -4.85
N ALA A 148 -14.34 -6.87 -4.38
CA ALA A 148 -13.85 -5.73 -3.61
C ALA A 148 -14.76 -5.45 -2.42
N GLY A 149 -14.21 -4.89 -1.37
CA GLY A 149 -14.93 -4.57 -0.16
C GLY A 149 -14.53 -3.24 0.44
N TYR A 150 -15.42 -2.73 1.24
CA TYR A 150 -15.28 -1.54 2.06
C TYR A 150 -15.60 -1.89 3.52
N ARG A 151 -14.82 -1.36 4.43
CA ARG A 151 -15.02 -1.51 5.86
C ARG A 151 -14.90 -0.14 6.55
N HIS A 152 -15.87 0.15 7.40
CA HIS A 152 -15.84 1.30 8.30
C HIS A 152 -16.15 0.81 9.72
N GLY A 153 -15.18 0.94 10.60
CA GLY A 153 -15.26 0.34 11.94
C GLY A 153 -15.45 -1.18 11.87
N ASN A 154 -16.56 -1.66 12.41
CA ASN A 154 -16.93 -3.07 12.40
C ASN A 154 -17.83 -3.48 11.22
N ASN A 155 -18.33 -2.52 10.44
CA ASN A 155 -19.21 -2.78 9.31
C ASN A 155 -18.39 -3.04 8.04
N GLN A 156 -18.71 -4.15 7.37
CA GLN A 156 -18.08 -4.50 6.09
C GLN A 156 -19.17 -4.70 5.03
N THR A 157 -18.89 -4.22 3.82
CA THR A 157 -19.78 -4.29 2.66
C THR A 157 -18.97 -4.62 1.40
N THR A 158 -19.50 -5.50 0.56
CA THR A 158 -18.96 -5.70 -0.79
C THR A 158 -19.30 -4.49 -1.64
N ILE A 159 -18.31 -4.00 -2.38
CA ILE A 159 -18.46 -2.86 -3.29
C ILE A 159 -18.14 -3.28 -4.73
N ARG A 160 -18.62 -2.47 -5.67
CA ARG A 160 -18.32 -2.61 -7.10
C ARG A 160 -18.34 -1.25 -7.76
N THR A 161 -17.64 -1.14 -8.87
CA THR A 161 -17.68 0.07 -9.70
C THR A 161 -19.07 0.30 -10.25
N ARG A 162 -19.43 1.57 -10.38
CA ARG A 162 -20.69 1.98 -11.01
C ARG A 162 -20.64 1.66 -12.50
N CYS A 163 -21.71 1.05 -13.03
CA CYS A 163 -21.85 0.83 -14.47
C CYS A 163 -22.25 2.15 -15.14
N CYS A 164 -21.26 2.91 -15.64
CA CYS A 164 -21.47 4.13 -16.40
C CYS A 164 -21.29 3.82 -17.89
N LYS A 165 -22.35 3.99 -18.70
CA LYS A 165 -22.29 3.82 -20.16
C LYS A 165 -21.71 5.02 -20.89
N THR A 166 -21.74 6.20 -20.27
CA THR A 166 -21.20 7.45 -20.80
C THR A 166 -20.61 8.27 -19.66
N LEU A 167 -19.55 9.03 -19.95
CA LEU A 167 -19.13 10.15 -19.11
C LEU A 167 -20.17 11.25 -19.25
N ALA A 168 -20.79 11.65 -18.17
CA ALA A 168 -21.76 12.77 -18.17
C ALA A 168 -21.01 14.09 -18.21
#